data_bfc2e8e2ea7483b04007d4c537c6b535
#
_entry.id   bfc2e8e2ea7483b04007d4c537c6b535
#
_cell.length_a   1.000
_cell.length_b   1.000
_cell.length_c   1.000
_cell.angle_alpha   90.00
_cell.angle_beta   90.00
_cell.angle_gamma   90.00
#
_symmetry.space_group_name_H-M   'P 1'
#
loop_
_entity.id
_entity.type
_entity.pdbx_description
1 polymer ?
#
loop_
_entity_poly.entity_id
_entity_poly.type
_entity_poly.pdbx_seq_one_letter_code
_entity_poly.pdbx_strand_id
1 'polypeptide(L)'
;STPKPSSAASDVYKRQTNKQGNYEESRNIVGFMDLAENVHIGNDHWISATAQQNPMNNSNSLYAEIKNGYPDARNINLVTQALEPLSVYGIEGGQDYVKIESARKLASSEYTLNSQLGYISLKSKLNADEMIAVAYEYTYNGQVYQVGEFSGDVTDTDQCLFLKMLKGSTISTSLPIWDLMMKNVYSLGAYQVQKDKFRLYIKYQNDSTGVAVNNIPEGNISNQTLLQVMNLDRLDANESEYSDGIFDYIEGYTIQSSNGRIIFPVIEPFGSHLAEKIGNAAIAEKYVYQEPVSYTHLT
;
A
#
# COMPACT_ATOMS: atom_id res chain seq x y z
N SER A 1 11.01 16.23 -1.61
CA SER A 1 11.51 15.08 -2.40
C SER A 1 11.56 13.87 -1.48
N THR A 2 10.89 12.82 -1.86
CA THR A 2 10.92 11.54 -1.14
C THR A 2 12.36 11.01 -1.09
N PRO A 3 12.84 10.52 0.06
CA PRO A 3 14.17 9.92 0.13
C PRO A 3 14.27 8.76 -0.87
N LYS A 4 15.33 8.73 -1.65
CA LYS A 4 15.60 7.62 -2.56
C LYS A 4 16.40 6.57 -1.82
N PRO A 5 15.89 5.37 -1.61
CA PRO A 5 16.67 4.27 -1.06
C PRO A 5 17.74 3.86 -2.07
N SER A 6 19.00 4.02 -1.69
CA SER A 6 20.15 3.57 -2.51
C SER A 6 20.73 2.28 -1.98
N SER A 7 20.27 1.16 -2.16
CA SER A 7 20.56 -0.15 -1.57
C SER A 7 19.72 -0.42 -0.33
N ALA A 8 18.50 -0.87 -0.51
CA ALA A 8 17.64 -1.18 0.60
C ALA A 8 17.81 -2.66 0.98
N ALA A 9 18.37 -2.91 2.16
CA ALA A 9 18.07 -4.16 2.85
C ALA A 9 16.59 -4.09 3.28
N SER A 10 15.83 -5.11 3.01
CA SER A 10 14.44 -5.19 3.43
C SER A 10 14.09 -6.58 3.90
N ASP A 11 13.45 -6.66 5.06
CA ASP A 11 12.80 -7.85 5.57
C ASP A 11 11.29 -7.66 5.46
N VAL A 12 10.62 -8.50 4.71
CA VAL A 12 9.18 -8.47 4.54
C VAL A 12 8.56 -9.67 5.25
N TYR A 13 7.62 -9.42 6.14
CA TYR A 13 6.92 -10.45 6.91
C TYR A 13 5.44 -10.45 6.55
N LYS A 14 4.89 -11.65 6.44
CA LYS A 14 3.48 -11.89 6.15
C LYS A 14 2.87 -12.80 7.21
N ARG A 15 1.68 -12.45 7.71
CA ARG A 15 0.90 -13.37 8.53
C ARG A 15 0.49 -14.58 7.70
N GLN A 16 0.73 -15.77 8.23
CA GLN A 16 0.20 -17.01 7.65
C GLN A 16 -1.15 -17.35 8.27
N THR A 17 -2.15 -17.55 7.42
CA THR A 17 -3.47 -18.04 7.84
C THR A 17 -3.53 -19.57 7.94
N ASN A 18 -2.63 -20.28 7.28
CA ASN A 18 -2.54 -21.74 7.32
C ASN A 18 -1.31 -22.21 8.11
N LYS A 19 -1.54 -22.93 9.19
CA LYS A 19 -0.53 -23.53 10.08
C LYS A 19 0.20 -24.76 9.51
N GLN A 20 0.14 -25.00 8.21
CA GLN A 20 0.81 -26.13 7.55
C GLN A 20 2.00 -25.62 6.74
N GLY A 21 3.16 -25.48 7.36
CA GLY A 21 4.40 -25.13 6.68
C GLY A 21 5.58 -25.09 7.65
N ASN A 22 6.77 -25.26 7.11
CA ASN A 22 8.03 -25.29 7.83
C ASN A 22 8.26 -23.94 8.51
N TYR A 23 8.33 -23.91 9.84
CA TYR A 23 8.33 -22.72 10.69
C TYR A 23 9.74 -22.19 11.03
N GLU A 24 10.78 -22.59 10.31
CA GLU A 24 12.16 -22.29 10.68
C GLU A 24 12.53 -20.81 10.70
N GLU A 25 11.71 -19.93 10.10
CA GLU A 25 11.94 -18.49 10.09
C GLU A 25 10.69 -17.67 10.48
N SER A 26 9.82 -18.22 11.32
CA SER A 26 8.66 -17.45 11.80
C SER A 26 9.05 -16.64 13.05
N ARG A 27 8.54 -15.40 13.11
CA ARG A 27 8.73 -14.49 14.24
C ARG A 27 7.40 -13.91 14.69
N ASN A 28 7.30 -13.64 15.97
CA ASN A 28 6.23 -12.80 16.48
C ASN A 28 6.55 -11.33 16.19
N ILE A 29 5.57 -10.57 15.78
CA ILE A 29 5.73 -9.19 15.31
C ILE A 29 4.68 -8.31 15.95
N VAL A 30 5.07 -7.10 16.32
CA VAL A 30 4.16 -5.99 16.53
C VAL A 30 4.35 -5.04 15.35
N GLY A 31 3.34 -4.97 14.48
CA GLY A 31 3.34 -4.06 13.34
C GLY A 31 2.73 -2.73 13.74
N PHE A 32 3.45 -1.63 13.55
CA PHE A 32 2.99 -0.28 13.83
C PHE A 32 2.66 0.46 12.55
N MET A 33 1.56 1.21 12.55
CA MET A 33 1.18 2.05 11.44
C MET A 33 2.11 3.25 11.30
N ASP A 34 2.52 3.83 12.41
CA ASP A 34 3.46 4.94 12.51
C ASP A 34 4.71 4.47 13.27
N LEU A 35 5.88 4.50 12.64
CA LEU A 35 7.10 3.96 13.24
C LEU A 35 8.36 4.65 12.71
N ALA A 36 8.85 5.65 13.43
CA ALA A 36 10.13 6.30 13.19
C ALA A 36 10.33 6.96 11.81
N GLU A 37 9.27 7.16 11.03
CA GLU A 37 9.36 7.88 9.77
C GLU A 37 9.43 9.39 10.00
N ASN A 38 10.07 10.09 9.05
CA ASN A 38 10.13 11.54 9.07
C ASN A 38 8.80 12.22 8.70
N VAL A 39 7.96 11.50 8.00
CA VAL A 39 6.58 11.91 7.70
C VAL A 39 5.68 10.95 8.44
N HIS A 40 4.91 11.45 9.39
CA HIS A 40 3.99 10.61 10.12
C HIS A 40 2.73 10.33 9.29
N ILE A 41 2.11 9.20 9.59
CA ILE A 41 0.87 8.77 8.95
C ILE A 41 -0.30 8.95 9.91
N GLY A 42 -0.06 8.94 11.20
CA GLY A 42 -1.07 8.91 12.24
C GLY A 42 -1.01 10.05 13.24
N ASN A 43 -0.15 9.99 14.23
CA ASN A 43 -0.28 10.77 15.45
C ASN A 43 0.81 11.84 15.62
N ASP A 44 0.41 13.12 15.69
CA ASP A 44 1.28 14.27 15.85
C ASP A 44 2.07 14.29 17.18
N HIS A 45 1.59 13.57 18.20
CA HIS A 45 2.22 13.55 19.52
C HIS A 45 3.68 13.09 19.48
N TRP A 46 3.98 12.16 18.56
CA TRP A 46 5.30 11.53 18.45
C TRP A 46 6.27 12.32 17.57
N ILE A 47 5.82 13.38 16.91
CA ILE A 47 6.64 14.14 15.98
C ILE A 47 7.44 15.19 16.74
N SER A 48 8.73 15.22 16.48
CA SER A 48 9.58 16.30 16.97
C SER A 48 9.17 17.62 16.35
N ALA A 49 9.08 18.69 17.15
CA ALA A 49 8.85 20.04 16.67
C ALA A 49 9.92 20.52 15.65
N THR A 50 11.07 19.86 15.66
CA THR A 50 12.16 20.09 14.69
C THR A 50 12.14 19.10 13.52
N ALA A 51 11.14 18.23 13.44
CA ALA A 51 10.95 17.34 12.30
C ALA A 51 10.75 18.20 11.05
N GLN A 52 11.79 18.26 10.23
CA GLN A 52 11.87 19.16 9.10
C GLN A 52 11.70 18.38 7.79
N GLN A 53 11.83 19.10 6.69
CA GLN A 53 11.69 18.59 5.33
C GLN A 53 12.65 17.45 4.96
N ASN A 54 13.68 17.19 5.76
CA ASN A 54 14.65 16.12 5.52
C ASN A 54 14.33 14.89 6.37
N PRO A 55 14.50 13.68 5.83
CA PRO A 55 14.30 12.46 6.59
C PRO A 55 15.33 12.36 7.72
N MET A 56 14.83 12.08 8.91
CA MET A 56 15.64 11.90 10.12
C MET A 56 15.04 10.73 10.92
N ASN A 57 15.90 9.82 11.38
CA ASN A 57 15.48 8.65 12.17
C ASN A 57 14.82 9.03 13.50
N ASN A 58 15.07 10.21 14.02
CA ASN A 58 14.50 10.71 15.25
C ASN A 58 13.38 11.74 15.06
N SER A 59 12.84 11.85 13.86
CA SER A 59 11.73 12.77 13.59
C SER A 59 10.42 12.29 14.23
N ASN A 60 10.27 10.99 14.41
CA ASN A 60 9.17 10.36 15.14
C ASN A 60 9.77 9.54 16.30
N SER A 61 9.35 9.86 17.53
CA SER A 61 9.91 9.27 18.75
C SER A 61 9.20 8.00 19.23
N LEU A 62 8.12 7.57 18.59
CA LEU A 62 7.29 6.44 19.02
C LEU A 62 8.10 5.15 19.19
N TYR A 63 8.92 4.82 18.20
CA TYR A 63 9.76 3.61 18.26
C TYR A 63 10.70 3.63 19.47
N ALA A 64 11.38 4.74 19.71
CA ALA A 64 12.31 4.87 20.82
C ALA A 64 11.57 4.77 22.16
N GLU A 65 10.40 5.35 22.28
CA GLU A 65 9.59 5.31 23.49
C GLU A 65 9.10 3.88 23.78
N ILE A 66 8.55 3.18 22.77
CA ILE A 66 8.09 1.80 22.94
C ILE A 66 9.26 0.89 23.33
N LYS A 67 10.38 1.00 22.62
CA LYS A 67 11.56 0.17 22.87
C LYS A 67 12.11 0.33 24.27
N ASN A 68 12.17 1.54 24.79
CA ASN A 68 12.78 1.86 26.08
C ASN A 68 11.79 1.87 27.24
N GLY A 69 10.56 2.28 27.00
CA GLY A 69 9.55 2.48 28.04
C GLY A 69 8.60 1.29 28.25
N TYR A 70 8.46 0.40 27.26
CA TYR A 70 7.47 -0.68 27.27
C TYR A 70 8.10 -2.04 26.93
N PRO A 71 9.04 -2.55 27.74
CA PRO A 71 9.75 -3.80 27.44
C PRO A 71 8.83 -5.01 27.34
N ASP A 72 7.71 -5.03 28.06
CA ASP A 72 6.73 -6.11 28.02
C ASP A 72 6.03 -6.20 26.65
N ALA A 73 6.07 -5.17 25.83
CA ALA A 73 5.59 -5.22 24.45
C ALA A 73 6.42 -6.17 23.56
N ARG A 74 7.58 -6.64 24.04
CA ARG A 74 8.34 -7.71 23.39
C ARG A 74 7.70 -9.09 23.54
N ASN A 75 6.82 -9.28 24.50
CA ASN A 75 6.07 -10.52 24.68
C ASN A 75 4.72 -10.44 23.97
N ILE A 76 4.50 -11.28 22.97
CA ILE A 76 3.29 -11.27 22.14
C ILE A 76 1.99 -11.36 22.96
N ASN A 77 2.02 -12.07 24.10
CA ASN A 77 0.85 -12.22 24.98
C ASN A 77 0.58 -10.96 25.82
N LEU A 78 1.60 -10.13 26.05
CA LEU A 78 1.51 -8.94 26.89
C LEU A 78 1.39 -7.64 26.10
N VAL A 79 1.59 -7.65 24.78
CA VAL A 79 1.62 -6.46 23.91
C VAL A 79 0.45 -5.52 24.18
N THR A 80 -0.78 -6.03 24.21
CA THR A 80 -1.98 -5.20 24.40
C THR A 80 -1.99 -4.50 25.75
N GLN A 81 -1.66 -5.24 26.82
CA GLN A 81 -1.58 -4.67 28.15
C GLN A 81 -0.41 -3.69 28.29
N ALA A 82 0.73 -4.02 27.71
CA ALA A 82 1.93 -3.18 27.76
C ALA A 82 1.72 -1.83 27.07
N LEU A 83 0.99 -1.81 25.94
CA LEU A 83 0.77 -0.60 25.14
C LEU A 83 -0.53 0.13 25.51
N GLU A 84 -1.35 -0.40 26.42
CA GLU A 84 -2.58 0.26 26.90
C GLU A 84 -2.36 1.71 27.37
N PRO A 85 -1.28 2.05 28.12
CA PRO A 85 -1.03 3.43 28.54
C PRO A 85 -0.92 4.42 27.38
N LEU A 86 -0.55 3.98 26.17
CA LEU A 86 -0.46 4.84 25.00
C LEU A 86 -1.82 5.25 24.42
N SER A 87 -2.90 4.64 24.90
CA SER A 87 -4.27 4.98 24.48
C SER A 87 -4.65 6.42 24.82
N VAL A 88 -4.05 7.01 25.84
CA VAL A 88 -4.24 8.44 26.19
C VAL A 88 -3.75 9.38 25.08
N TYR A 89 -2.88 8.90 24.23
CA TYR A 89 -2.36 9.60 23.04
C TYR A 89 -3.02 9.11 21.74
N GLY A 90 -4.09 8.30 21.85
CA GLY A 90 -4.84 7.81 20.69
C GLY A 90 -4.20 6.60 19.99
N ILE A 91 -3.31 5.86 20.65
CA ILE A 91 -2.75 4.63 20.10
C ILE A 91 -3.65 3.45 20.47
N GLU A 92 -4.28 2.87 19.47
CA GLU A 92 -5.26 1.78 19.65
C GLU A 92 -4.83 0.50 18.95
N GLY A 93 -5.00 -0.64 19.66
CA GLY A 93 -4.76 -1.95 19.07
C GLY A 93 -5.75 -2.27 17.96
N GLY A 94 -5.24 -2.80 16.86
CA GLY A 94 -6.02 -3.11 15.66
C GLY A 94 -6.05 -1.98 14.63
N GLN A 95 -5.79 -0.73 15.02
CA GLN A 95 -5.66 0.44 14.15
C GLN A 95 -4.20 0.90 14.05
N ASP A 96 -3.61 1.33 15.17
CA ASP A 96 -2.27 1.90 15.20
C ASP A 96 -1.17 0.86 15.37
N TYR A 97 -1.51 -0.28 15.97
CA TYR A 97 -0.64 -1.44 16.00
C TYR A 97 -1.43 -2.75 15.92
N VAL A 98 -0.80 -3.79 15.41
CA VAL A 98 -1.36 -5.14 15.33
C VAL A 98 -0.35 -6.15 15.82
N LYS A 99 -0.83 -7.20 16.50
CA LYS A 99 -0.06 -8.38 16.85
C LYS A 99 -0.11 -9.38 15.70
N ILE A 100 1.05 -9.82 15.24
CA ILE A 100 1.16 -10.81 14.18
C ILE A 100 1.94 -12.00 14.75
N GLU A 101 1.20 -13.02 15.15
CA GLU A 101 1.79 -14.25 15.65
C GLU A 101 2.32 -15.11 14.51
N SER A 102 3.49 -15.68 14.71
CA SER A 102 4.11 -16.61 13.77
C SER A 102 4.16 -16.08 12.32
N ALA A 103 4.51 -14.82 12.17
CA ALA A 103 4.68 -14.22 10.86
C ALA A 103 5.88 -14.83 10.14
N ARG A 104 5.67 -15.21 8.89
CA ARG A 104 6.73 -15.76 8.04
C ARG A 104 7.48 -14.64 7.33
N LYS A 105 8.79 -14.70 7.33
CA LYS A 105 9.62 -13.88 6.46
C LYS A 105 9.45 -14.33 5.01
N LEU A 106 9.17 -13.41 4.11
CA LEU A 106 9.06 -13.70 2.69
C LEU A 106 10.45 -13.91 2.08
N ALA A 107 10.58 -14.92 1.25
CA ALA A 107 11.77 -15.10 0.44
C ALA A 107 11.88 -13.99 -0.61
N SER A 108 13.09 -13.64 -1.03
CA SER A 108 13.34 -12.63 -2.07
C SER A 108 12.67 -12.97 -3.42
N SER A 109 12.35 -14.25 -3.63
CA SER A 109 11.59 -14.72 -4.80
C SER A 109 10.09 -14.39 -4.74
N GLU A 110 9.52 -14.02 -3.59
CA GLU A 110 8.08 -13.81 -3.40
C GLU A 110 7.67 -12.34 -3.56
N TYR A 111 8.62 -11.42 -3.57
CA TYR A 111 8.35 -10.01 -3.80
C TYR A 111 9.43 -9.36 -4.67
N THR A 112 9.17 -8.15 -5.11
CA THR A 112 10.14 -7.30 -5.79
C THR A 112 10.18 -5.96 -5.06
N LEU A 113 11.38 -5.52 -4.71
CA LEU A 113 11.62 -4.19 -4.18
C LEU A 113 12.09 -3.26 -5.30
N ASN A 114 11.35 -2.18 -5.52
CA ASN A 114 11.84 -1.09 -6.35
C ASN A 114 12.53 -0.06 -5.44
N SER A 115 13.85 -0.10 -5.39
CA SER A 115 14.64 0.77 -4.50
C SER A 115 14.67 2.23 -4.97
N GLN A 116 14.38 2.51 -6.24
CA GLN A 116 14.36 3.87 -6.77
C GLN A 116 13.07 4.61 -6.42
N LEU A 117 11.95 3.90 -6.45
CA LEU A 117 10.62 4.45 -6.18
C LEU A 117 10.11 4.14 -4.76
N GLY A 118 10.81 3.27 -4.04
CA GLY A 118 10.50 2.95 -2.64
C GLY A 118 9.22 2.15 -2.47
N TYR A 119 8.94 1.17 -3.35
CA TYR A 119 7.77 0.31 -3.18
C TYR A 119 8.10 -1.18 -3.25
N ILE A 120 7.27 -1.97 -2.60
CA ILE A 120 7.30 -3.43 -2.63
C ILE A 120 6.13 -3.94 -3.46
N SER A 121 6.42 -4.87 -4.36
CA SER A 121 5.42 -5.55 -5.18
C SER A 121 5.43 -7.04 -4.87
N LEU A 122 4.33 -7.55 -4.35
CA LEU A 122 4.17 -8.98 -4.05
C LEU A 122 3.87 -9.74 -5.35
N LYS A 123 4.43 -10.95 -5.49
CA LYS A 123 4.14 -11.81 -6.64
C LYS A 123 2.83 -12.57 -6.49
N SER A 124 2.36 -12.75 -5.26
CA SER A 124 1.07 -13.39 -4.98
C SER A 124 0.10 -12.39 -4.41
N LYS A 125 -1.18 -12.51 -4.78
CA LYS A 125 -2.26 -11.71 -4.22
C LYS A 125 -2.38 -11.99 -2.72
N LEU A 126 -2.59 -10.94 -1.92
CA LEU A 126 -2.93 -11.05 -0.51
C LEU A 126 -4.41 -11.38 -0.34
N ASN A 127 -4.70 -12.26 0.61
CA ASN A 127 -6.06 -12.43 1.11
C ASN A 127 -6.45 -11.23 1.97
N ALA A 128 -7.75 -11.04 2.19
CA ALA A 128 -8.24 -9.88 2.93
C ALA A 128 -7.70 -9.81 4.37
N ASP A 129 -7.56 -10.95 5.02
CA ASP A 129 -7.09 -11.12 6.38
C ASP A 129 -5.56 -11.21 6.53
N GLU A 130 -4.82 -11.27 5.43
CA GLU A 130 -3.36 -11.30 5.47
C GLU A 130 -2.78 -9.91 5.74
N MET A 131 -1.82 -9.85 6.66
CA MET A 131 -1.13 -8.64 7.06
C MET A 131 0.30 -8.64 6.54
N ILE A 132 0.80 -7.46 6.21
CA ILE A 132 2.19 -7.25 5.76
C ILE A 132 2.84 -6.21 6.65
N ALA A 133 4.02 -6.58 7.16
CA ALA A 133 4.90 -5.68 7.89
C ALA A 133 6.33 -5.76 7.35
N VAL A 134 7.08 -4.69 7.46
CA VAL A 134 8.42 -4.58 6.90
C VAL A 134 9.39 -3.94 7.88
N ALA A 135 10.65 -4.34 7.77
CA ALA A 135 11.80 -3.53 8.18
C ALA A 135 12.58 -3.16 6.92
N TYR A 136 13.06 -1.95 6.85
CA TYR A 136 13.87 -1.49 5.73
C TYR A 136 14.90 -0.45 6.15
N GLU A 137 15.93 -0.35 5.33
CA GLU A 137 17.00 0.61 5.48
C GLU A 137 17.10 1.45 4.21
N TYR A 138 17.36 2.72 4.35
CA TYR A 138 17.57 3.63 3.23
C TYR A 138 18.69 4.62 3.52
N THR A 139 19.30 5.13 2.47
CA THR A 139 20.36 6.15 2.57
C THR A 139 19.85 7.50 2.05
N TYR A 140 20.07 8.53 2.82
CA TYR A 140 19.77 9.90 2.42
C TYR A 140 20.91 10.82 2.82
N ASN A 141 21.44 11.61 1.90
CA ASN A 141 22.59 12.50 2.12
C ASN A 141 23.81 11.80 2.77
N GLY A 142 24.06 10.55 2.40
CA GLY A 142 25.17 9.77 2.93
C GLY A 142 24.95 9.17 4.34
N GLN A 143 23.80 9.40 4.94
CA GLN A 143 23.40 8.78 6.21
C GLN A 143 22.44 7.64 5.98
N VAL A 144 22.59 6.59 6.78
CA VAL A 144 21.74 5.40 6.77
C VAL A 144 20.65 5.56 7.81
N TYR A 145 19.42 5.26 7.40
CA TYR A 145 18.22 5.30 8.23
C TYR A 145 17.53 3.94 8.18
N GLN A 146 17.13 3.45 9.35
CA GLN A 146 16.40 2.19 9.48
C GLN A 146 15.01 2.45 10.04
N VAL A 147 14.00 1.80 9.45
CA VAL A 147 12.63 1.76 9.94
C VAL A 147 12.25 0.30 10.18
N GLY A 148 11.79 0.00 11.39
CA GLY A 148 11.57 -1.38 11.84
C GLY A 148 12.86 -2.10 12.21
N GLU A 149 12.72 -3.29 12.74
CA GLU A 149 13.82 -4.14 13.21
C GLU A 149 14.04 -5.32 12.29
N PHE A 150 15.28 -5.52 11.86
CA PHE A 150 15.65 -6.74 11.15
C PHE A 150 15.69 -7.95 12.11
N SER A 151 15.61 -9.14 11.55
CA SER A 151 15.68 -10.37 12.34
C SER A 151 16.95 -10.50 13.18
N GLY A 152 18.05 -9.87 12.74
CA GLY A 152 19.32 -9.83 13.45
C GLY A 152 19.38 -8.81 14.60
N ASP A 153 18.50 -7.83 14.64
CA ASP A 153 18.50 -6.77 15.66
C ASP A 153 17.95 -7.27 17.00
N VAL A 154 17.10 -8.30 16.96
CA VAL A 154 16.55 -8.96 18.16
C VAL A 154 16.84 -10.45 18.04
N THR A 155 17.92 -10.88 18.68
CA THR A 155 18.43 -12.25 18.60
C THR A 155 17.59 -13.27 19.37
N ASP A 156 16.87 -12.83 20.39
CA ASP A 156 15.91 -13.66 21.11
C ASP A 156 14.66 -13.87 20.24
N THR A 157 14.47 -15.10 19.77
CA THR A 157 13.38 -15.46 18.88
C THR A 157 12.01 -15.45 19.53
N ASP A 158 11.95 -15.48 20.87
CA ASP A 158 10.69 -15.40 21.62
C ASP A 158 10.18 -13.96 21.74
N GLN A 159 11.05 -12.99 21.51
CA GLN A 159 10.71 -11.58 21.52
C GLN A 159 10.12 -11.14 20.18
N CYS A 160 9.10 -10.26 20.24
CA CYS A 160 8.51 -9.64 19.07
C CYS A 160 9.50 -8.69 18.39
N LEU A 161 9.51 -8.70 17.06
CA LEU A 161 10.09 -7.62 16.26
C LEU A 161 9.09 -6.45 16.16
N PHE A 162 9.59 -5.24 16.25
CA PHE A 162 8.80 -4.03 15.99
C PHE A 162 8.99 -3.60 14.54
N LEU A 163 7.94 -3.74 13.74
CA LEU A 163 8.00 -3.52 12.30
C LEU A 163 7.01 -2.45 11.85
N LYS A 164 7.29 -1.85 10.70
CA LYS A 164 6.36 -0.97 9.99
C LYS A 164 5.27 -1.79 9.34
N MET A 165 4.01 -1.50 9.68
CA MET A 165 2.86 -2.12 9.03
C MET A 165 2.60 -1.46 7.67
N LEU A 166 2.47 -2.26 6.62
CA LEU A 166 2.08 -1.81 5.28
C LEU A 166 0.61 -2.13 4.97
N LYS A 167 0.11 -3.25 5.52
CA LYS A 167 -1.31 -3.64 5.39
C LYS A 167 -1.74 -4.34 6.67
N GLY A 168 -2.78 -3.84 7.29
CA GLY A 168 -3.47 -4.47 8.42
C GLY A 168 -4.52 -5.49 7.98
N SER A 169 -5.23 -6.07 8.94
CA SER A 169 -6.36 -6.98 8.69
C SER A 169 -7.59 -6.23 8.18
N THR A 170 -7.75 -4.97 8.57
CA THR A 170 -8.83 -4.09 8.11
C THR A 170 -8.27 -3.14 7.04
N ILE A 171 -8.96 -3.06 5.90
CA ILE A 171 -8.66 -2.10 4.86
C ILE A 171 -9.77 -1.06 4.89
N SER A 172 -9.40 0.20 5.15
CA SER A 172 -10.32 1.32 5.15
C SER A 172 -9.65 2.55 4.54
N THR A 173 -10.40 3.26 3.70
CA THR A 173 -9.94 4.52 3.10
C THR A 173 -9.80 5.65 4.13
N SER A 174 -10.41 5.50 5.30
CA SER A 174 -10.31 6.47 6.40
C SER A 174 -9.04 6.30 7.24
N LEU A 175 -8.36 5.17 7.16
CA LEU A 175 -7.13 4.93 7.92
C LEU A 175 -5.92 5.47 7.15
N PRO A 176 -4.99 6.17 7.83
CA PRO A 176 -3.80 6.72 7.19
C PRO A 176 -2.94 5.68 6.46
N ILE A 177 -2.96 4.42 6.90
CA ILE A 177 -2.26 3.31 6.24
C ILE A 177 -2.72 3.08 4.79
N TRP A 178 -3.92 3.56 4.42
CA TRP A 178 -4.42 3.53 3.06
C TRP A 178 -3.47 4.24 2.08
N ASP A 179 -2.78 5.29 2.52
CA ASP A 179 -1.85 6.05 1.70
C ASP A 179 -0.59 5.28 1.32
N LEU A 180 -0.27 4.20 2.04
CA LEU A 180 0.86 3.33 1.72
C LEU A 180 0.57 2.37 0.57
N MET A 181 -0.69 2.17 0.21
CA MET A 181 -1.06 1.27 -0.88
C MET A 181 -0.93 1.97 -2.24
N MET A 182 -0.36 1.27 -3.23
CA MET A 182 -0.37 1.74 -4.61
C MET A 182 -1.77 1.58 -5.20
N LYS A 183 -2.52 2.68 -5.25
CA LYS A 183 -3.93 2.71 -5.68
C LYS A 183 -4.10 2.77 -7.20
N ASN A 184 -3.00 2.90 -7.92
CA ASN A 184 -2.95 3.04 -9.39
C ASN A 184 -2.45 1.79 -10.12
N VAL A 185 -2.22 0.67 -9.43
CA VAL A 185 -1.76 -0.58 -10.05
C VAL A 185 -2.77 -1.69 -9.81
N TYR A 186 -3.27 -2.29 -10.88
CA TYR A 186 -4.27 -3.33 -10.84
C TYR A 186 -3.81 -4.58 -11.57
N SER A 187 -3.94 -5.74 -10.94
CA SER A 187 -3.62 -7.03 -11.54
C SER A 187 -4.78 -7.53 -12.39
N LEU A 188 -4.47 -7.94 -13.62
CA LEU A 188 -5.43 -8.59 -14.52
C LEU A 188 -5.59 -10.09 -14.21
N GLY A 189 -4.74 -10.65 -13.34
CA GLY A 189 -4.72 -12.11 -13.11
C GLY A 189 -4.19 -12.92 -14.29
N ALA A 190 -3.55 -12.27 -15.27
CA ALA A 190 -2.97 -12.88 -16.45
C ALA A 190 -1.47 -12.61 -16.50
N TYR A 191 -0.75 -13.41 -17.26
CA TYR A 191 0.70 -13.27 -17.49
C TYR A 191 0.99 -13.19 -18.98
N GLN A 192 2.09 -12.55 -19.35
CA GLN A 192 2.55 -12.44 -20.74
C GLN A 192 1.45 -11.91 -21.68
N VAL A 193 0.82 -10.82 -21.28
CA VAL A 193 -0.24 -10.17 -22.04
C VAL A 193 0.29 -9.65 -23.38
N GLN A 194 -0.34 -10.02 -24.49
CA GLN A 194 0.07 -9.63 -25.82
C GLN A 194 -0.72 -8.44 -26.35
N LYS A 195 -0.03 -7.44 -26.90
CA LYS A 195 -0.61 -6.19 -27.40
C LYS A 195 -1.72 -6.40 -28.43
N ASP A 196 -1.50 -7.26 -29.41
CA ASP A 196 -2.36 -7.38 -30.60
C ASP A 196 -3.79 -7.81 -30.30
N LYS A 197 -3.98 -8.58 -29.22
CA LYS A 197 -5.29 -9.11 -28.81
C LYS A 197 -5.85 -8.49 -27.55
N PHE A 198 -5.10 -7.59 -26.94
CA PHE A 198 -5.49 -7.00 -25.66
C PHE A 198 -6.48 -5.86 -25.88
N ARG A 199 -7.56 -5.87 -25.12
CA ARG A 199 -8.52 -4.78 -25.02
C ARG A 199 -8.85 -4.56 -23.54
N LEU A 200 -8.74 -3.33 -23.07
CA LEU A 200 -9.11 -2.93 -21.73
C LEU A 200 -10.39 -2.10 -21.78
N TYR A 201 -11.33 -2.47 -20.93
CA TYR A 201 -12.54 -1.68 -20.72
C TYR A 201 -12.66 -1.35 -19.24
N ILE A 202 -12.94 -0.08 -18.93
CA ILE A 202 -13.30 0.36 -17.61
C ILE A 202 -14.80 0.63 -17.64
N LYS A 203 -15.53 -0.05 -16.76
CA LYS A 203 -16.99 0.06 -16.72
C LYS A 203 -17.46 0.42 -15.33
N TYR A 204 -18.48 1.26 -15.28
CA TYR A 204 -19.29 1.51 -14.10
C TYR A 204 -20.50 0.58 -14.14
N GLN A 205 -20.71 -0.18 -13.09
CA GLN A 205 -21.90 -1.01 -12.92
C GLN A 205 -22.91 -0.24 -12.08
N ASN A 206 -24.03 0.09 -12.69
CA ASN A 206 -25.11 0.77 -11.99
C ASN A 206 -25.87 -0.22 -11.13
N ASP A 207 -25.85 -0.02 -9.82
CA ASP A 207 -26.46 -0.93 -8.83
C ASP A 207 -27.99 -1.03 -9.00
N SER A 208 -28.65 0.02 -9.49
CA SER A 208 -30.10 0.04 -9.68
C SER A 208 -30.56 -0.71 -10.93
N THR A 209 -29.75 -0.74 -11.99
CA THR A 209 -30.09 -1.39 -13.26
C THR A 209 -29.33 -2.67 -13.53
N GLY A 210 -28.21 -2.90 -12.82
CA GLY A 210 -27.29 -4.01 -13.05
C GLY A 210 -26.52 -3.92 -14.38
N VAL A 211 -26.68 -2.82 -15.13
CA VAL A 211 -26.04 -2.63 -16.45
C VAL A 211 -24.67 -2.00 -16.27
N ALA A 212 -23.65 -2.63 -16.86
CA ALA A 212 -22.30 -2.08 -16.90
C ALA A 212 -22.12 -1.16 -18.11
N VAL A 213 -21.82 0.12 -17.88
CA VAL A 213 -21.59 1.14 -18.89
C VAL A 213 -20.15 1.65 -18.83
N ASN A 214 -19.66 2.17 -19.94
CA ASN A 214 -18.28 2.67 -20.04
C ASN A 214 -18.11 4.15 -19.70
N ASN A 215 -19.17 4.81 -19.26
CA ASN A 215 -19.17 6.21 -18.84
C ASN A 215 -19.99 6.39 -17.57
N ILE A 216 -19.75 7.48 -16.86
CA ILE A 216 -20.62 7.96 -15.78
C ILE A 216 -21.58 8.99 -16.38
N PRO A 217 -22.90 8.83 -16.18
CA PRO A 217 -23.88 9.69 -16.86
C PRO A 217 -24.04 11.09 -16.25
N GLU A 218 -23.33 11.38 -15.17
CA GLU A 218 -23.44 12.61 -14.40
C GLU A 218 -22.10 13.37 -14.34
N GLY A 219 -22.15 14.66 -14.02
CA GLY A 219 -20.98 15.51 -13.88
C GLY A 219 -20.31 15.91 -15.19
N ASN A 220 -19.12 16.49 -15.09
CA ASN A 220 -18.38 17.03 -16.24
C ASN A 220 -17.86 15.97 -17.21
N ILE A 221 -17.95 14.69 -16.82
CA ILE A 221 -17.44 13.55 -17.60
C ILE A 221 -18.51 12.71 -18.27
N SER A 222 -19.75 13.18 -18.28
CA SER A 222 -20.90 12.43 -18.80
C SER A 222 -20.76 11.99 -20.27
N ASN A 223 -19.96 12.71 -21.04
CA ASN A 223 -19.71 12.43 -22.48
C ASN A 223 -18.34 11.76 -22.73
N GLN A 224 -17.63 11.33 -21.68
CA GLN A 224 -16.33 10.72 -21.81
C GLN A 224 -16.38 9.27 -21.36
N THR A 225 -15.61 8.41 -22.00
CA THR A 225 -15.42 7.05 -21.53
C THR A 225 -14.54 7.06 -20.26
N LEU A 226 -14.75 6.09 -19.37
CA LEU A 226 -13.89 5.97 -18.18
C LEU A 226 -12.42 5.72 -18.55
N LEU A 227 -12.16 5.10 -19.70
CA LEU A 227 -10.80 4.92 -20.20
C LEU A 227 -10.13 6.28 -20.47
N GLN A 228 -10.83 7.23 -21.06
CA GLN A 228 -10.36 8.62 -21.27
C GLN A 228 -10.18 9.37 -19.96
N VAL A 229 -11.17 9.28 -19.07
CA VAL A 229 -11.14 9.93 -17.75
C VAL A 229 -9.92 9.50 -16.96
N MET A 230 -9.52 8.23 -17.07
CA MET A 230 -8.36 7.64 -16.38
C MET A 230 -7.04 7.88 -17.12
N ASN A 231 -7.00 8.68 -18.18
CA ASN A 231 -5.82 8.96 -18.99
C ASN A 231 -5.15 7.69 -19.59
N LEU A 232 -5.96 6.69 -19.94
CA LEU A 232 -5.51 5.44 -20.54
C LEU A 232 -5.88 5.33 -22.04
N ASP A 233 -6.43 6.41 -22.60
CA ASP A 233 -6.81 6.57 -24.01
C ASP A 233 -6.53 8.03 -24.39
N ARG A 234 -5.27 8.32 -24.64
CA ARG A 234 -4.78 9.65 -25.02
C ARG A 234 -4.12 9.68 -26.39
N LEU A 235 -3.78 8.51 -26.91
CA LEU A 235 -3.06 8.35 -28.16
C LEU A 235 -3.94 7.59 -29.16
N ASP A 236 -3.84 7.95 -30.42
CA ASP A 236 -4.42 7.17 -31.51
C ASP A 236 -3.46 6.06 -32.00
N ALA A 237 -3.91 5.28 -32.98
CA ALA A 237 -3.10 4.22 -33.58
C ALA A 237 -1.77 4.68 -34.20
N ASN A 238 -1.60 5.99 -34.43
CA ASN A 238 -0.41 6.61 -34.97
C ASN A 238 0.45 7.28 -33.88
N GLU A 239 0.13 7.04 -32.61
CA GLU A 239 0.78 7.64 -31.44
C GLU A 239 0.65 9.19 -31.39
N SER A 240 -0.38 9.72 -32.04
CA SER A 240 -0.72 11.15 -31.95
C SER A 240 -1.65 11.39 -30.76
N GLU A 241 -1.60 12.58 -30.17
CA GLU A 241 -2.44 12.97 -29.01
C GLU A 241 -3.92 13.10 -29.41
N TYR A 242 -4.57 11.97 -29.57
CA TYR A 242 -5.98 11.86 -29.89
C TYR A 242 -6.59 10.60 -29.28
N SER A 243 -7.69 10.75 -28.57
CA SER A 243 -8.42 9.62 -28.01
C SER A 243 -9.21 8.89 -29.09
N ASP A 244 -8.98 7.60 -29.25
CA ASP A 244 -9.63 6.75 -30.24
C ASP A 244 -10.55 5.66 -29.64
N GLY A 245 -10.72 5.65 -28.33
CA GLY A 245 -11.53 4.67 -27.61
C GLY A 245 -10.79 3.35 -27.32
N ILE A 246 -9.50 3.31 -27.60
CA ILE A 246 -8.65 2.13 -27.40
C ILE A 246 -7.64 2.40 -26.30
N PHE A 247 -7.34 1.36 -25.52
CA PHE A 247 -6.34 1.44 -24.45
C PHE A 247 -4.94 1.67 -25.03
N ASP A 248 -4.26 2.69 -24.52
CA ASP A 248 -2.86 2.99 -24.85
C ASP A 248 -1.94 1.93 -24.26
N TYR A 249 -1.59 0.93 -25.04
CA TYR A 249 -0.70 -0.15 -24.58
C TYR A 249 0.77 0.30 -24.66
N ILE A 250 1.27 0.84 -23.55
CA ILE A 250 2.66 1.33 -23.44
C ILE A 250 3.35 0.53 -22.31
N GLU A 251 4.26 -0.39 -22.70
CA GLU A 251 4.98 -1.25 -21.76
C GLU A 251 5.78 -0.40 -20.75
N GLY A 252 5.65 -0.74 -19.48
CA GLY A 252 6.29 -0.05 -18.37
C GLY A 252 5.63 1.27 -17.94
N TYR A 253 4.63 1.76 -18.68
CA TYR A 253 3.91 3.00 -18.36
C TYR A 253 2.42 2.77 -18.06
N THR A 254 1.67 2.17 -18.96
CA THR A 254 0.25 1.85 -18.77
C THR A 254 0.01 0.37 -18.50
N ILE A 255 0.94 -0.47 -18.87
CA ILE A 255 0.88 -1.90 -18.65
C ILE A 255 2.26 -2.47 -18.34
N GLN A 256 2.29 -3.49 -17.49
CA GLN A 256 3.42 -4.39 -17.29
C GLN A 256 2.98 -5.77 -17.77
N SER A 257 3.28 -6.08 -19.02
CA SER A 257 2.76 -7.25 -19.73
C SER A 257 3.20 -8.58 -19.12
N SER A 258 4.44 -8.62 -18.61
CA SER A 258 5.03 -9.83 -18.03
C SER A 258 4.23 -10.42 -16.88
N ASN A 259 3.63 -9.58 -16.06
CA ASN A 259 2.85 -9.96 -14.88
C ASN A 259 1.38 -9.51 -14.95
N GLY A 260 0.93 -8.99 -16.10
CA GLY A 260 -0.45 -8.59 -16.33
C GLY A 260 -0.95 -7.51 -15.37
N ARG A 261 -0.21 -6.43 -15.24
CA ARG A 261 -0.60 -5.29 -14.39
C ARG A 261 -0.88 -4.06 -15.23
N ILE A 262 -2.03 -3.44 -14.99
CA ILE A 262 -2.37 -2.12 -15.53
C ILE A 262 -1.85 -1.07 -14.55
N ILE A 263 -1.19 -0.06 -15.08
CA ILE A 263 -0.68 1.09 -14.35
C ILE A 263 -1.45 2.32 -14.81
N PHE A 264 -2.24 2.89 -13.92
CA PHE A 264 -2.93 4.14 -14.20
C PHE A 264 -1.94 5.30 -14.03
N PRO A 265 -1.85 6.23 -14.99
CA PRO A 265 -0.95 7.38 -14.90
C PRO A 265 -1.46 8.47 -13.96
N VAL A 266 -2.30 8.11 -13.01
CA VAL A 266 -2.87 8.95 -11.96
C VAL A 266 -2.82 8.19 -10.63
N ILE A 267 -2.58 8.89 -9.53
CA ILE A 267 -2.28 8.25 -8.24
C ILE A 267 -3.48 7.48 -7.69
N GLU A 268 -4.67 8.06 -7.74
CA GLU A 268 -5.89 7.49 -7.18
C GLU A 268 -7.04 7.57 -8.20
N PRO A 269 -7.03 6.67 -9.20
CA PRO A 269 -7.92 6.78 -10.36
C PRO A 269 -9.40 6.77 -9.98
N PHE A 270 -9.81 5.89 -9.07
CA PHE A 270 -11.22 5.73 -8.68
C PHE A 270 -11.61 6.49 -7.40
N GLY A 271 -10.72 7.29 -6.86
CA GLY A 271 -10.93 8.15 -5.69
C GLY A 271 -10.84 9.62 -6.07
N SER A 272 -9.79 10.30 -5.58
CA SER A 272 -9.61 11.74 -5.75
C SER A 272 -9.56 12.20 -7.20
N HIS A 273 -8.92 11.45 -8.10
CA HIS A 273 -8.89 11.78 -9.51
C HIS A 273 -10.29 11.76 -10.15
N LEU A 274 -11.06 10.70 -9.89
CA LEU A 274 -12.43 10.60 -10.40
C LEU A 274 -13.30 11.72 -9.85
N ALA A 275 -13.19 12.04 -8.56
CA ALA A 275 -13.92 13.12 -7.91
C ALA A 275 -13.63 14.48 -8.56
N GLU A 276 -12.35 14.78 -8.80
CA GLU A 276 -11.90 15.99 -9.49
C GLU A 276 -12.50 16.09 -10.90
N LYS A 277 -12.46 15.00 -11.66
CA LYS A 277 -12.98 14.96 -13.04
C LYS A 277 -14.49 15.11 -13.11
N ILE A 278 -15.25 14.57 -12.16
CA ILE A 278 -16.70 14.76 -12.03
C ILE A 278 -17.02 16.24 -11.75
N GLY A 279 -16.19 16.93 -10.98
CA GLY A 279 -16.28 18.37 -10.74
C GLY A 279 -17.42 18.82 -9.80
N ASN A 280 -18.16 17.89 -9.20
CA ASN A 280 -19.22 18.17 -8.23
C ASN A 280 -19.14 17.15 -7.09
N ALA A 281 -18.92 17.62 -5.86
CA ALA A 281 -18.70 16.76 -4.71
C ALA A 281 -19.89 15.84 -4.39
N ALA A 282 -21.12 16.35 -4.46
CA ALA A 282 -22.32 15.56 -4.19
C ALA A 282 -22.57 14.46 -5.24
N ILE A 283 -22.17 14.72 -6.49
CA ILE A 283 -22.22 13.71 -7.55
C ILE A 283 -21.08 12.72 -7.37
N ALA A 284 -19.86 13.22 -7.10
CA ALA A 284 -18.66 12.39 -6.93
C ALA A 284 -18.83 11.34 -5.83
N GLU A 285 -19.46 11.70 -4.71
CA GLU A 285 -19.72 10.81 -3.58
C GLU A 285 -20.47 9.52 -3.97
N LYS A 286 -21.25 9.55 -5.03
CA LYS A 286 -21.97 8.36 -5.54
C LYS A 286 -21.07 7.38 -6.27
N TYR A 287 -19.93 7.83 -6.81
CA TYR A 287 -19.11 7.08 -7.78
C TYR A 287 -17.72 6.75 -7.28
N VAL A 288 -17.17 7.54 -6.34
CA VAL A 288 -15.89 7.24 -5.75
C VAL A 288 -16.04 6.11 -4.75
N TYR A 289 -15.02 5.25 -4.65
CA TYR A 289 -15.04 4.17 -3.67
C TYR A 289 -14.95 4.74 -2.25
N GLN A 290 -15.75 4.17 -1.35
CA GLN A 290 -15.68 4.45 0.08
C GLN A 290 -14.93 3.34 0.81
N GLU A 291 -14.93 2.13 0.24
CA GLU A 291 -14.15 0.98 0.71
C GLU A 291 -13.32 0.43 -0.45
N PRO A 292 -12.11 -0.06 -0.16
CA PRO A 292 -11.26 -0.62 -1.21
C PRO A 292 -11.88 -1.92 -1.75
N VAL A 293 -12.35 -1.88 -2.97
CA VAL A 293 -12.88 -3.05 -3.65
C VAL A 293 -11.90 -3.46 -4.74
N SER A 294 -11.28 -4.64 -4.58
CA SER A 294 -10.46 -5.26 -5.62
C SER A 294 -11.27 -6.34 -6.30
N TYR A 295 -12.00 -5.98 -7.34
CA TYR A 295 -12.60 -6.95 -8.26
C TYR A 295 -11.91 -6.87 -9.61
N THR A 296 -11.20 -7.94 -9.97
CA THR A 296 -10.79 -8.20 -11.35
C THR A 296 -11.68 -9.31 -11.89
N HIS A 297 -12.60 -8.96 -12.79
CA HIS A 297 -13.28 -9.94 -13.62
C HIS A 297 -12.56 -9.99 -14.96
N LEU A 298 -12.00 -11.16 -15.26
CA LEU A 298 -11.56 -11.50 -16.61
C LEU A 298 -12.76 -12.16 -17.31
N THR A 299 -13.24 -11.56 -18.38
CA THR A 299 -14.13 -12.18 -19.34
C THR A 299 -13.34 -12.64 -20.56
#